data_c4f49f3076062f25c43979a10110fd27
#
_entry.id   c4f49f3076062f25c43979a10110fd27
#
_cell.length_a   1.000
_cell.length_b   1.000
_cell.length_c   1.000
_cell.angle_alpha   90.00
_cell.angle_beta   90.00
_cell.angle_gamma   90.00
#
_symmetry.space_group_name_H-M   'P 1'
#
loop_
_entity.id
_entity.type
_entity.pdbx_description
1 polymer ?
#
loop_
_entity_poly.entity_id
_entity_poly.type
_entity_poly.pdbx_seq_one_letter_code
_entity_poly.pdbx_strand_id
1 'polypeptide(L)'
;MTPYRDLIVSTAGGHGLDPDLVEAIVIAESSGYTDAFRFEPGFYRRYLEGKPEFVGQNPRRVSSSYGLMQVMYTTAQQYGFTDHPEALFVPMTGLQYGCLHLRRLLRWSEGDARKAAAAYNGGQGNWKGTDPQRYASKVMKLRDTVKAAHP
;
A
#
# COMPACT_ATOMS: atom_id res chain seq x y z
N MET A 1 -0.77 1.30 -18.55
CA MET A 1 -1.92 0.96 -17.72
C MET A 1 -2.36 2.12 -16.85
N THR A 2 -1.45 2.67 -16.02
CA THR A 2 -1.75 3.89 -15.27
C THR A 2 -0.96 5.06 -15.84
N PRO A 3 -1.43 6.32 -15.64
CA PRO A 3 -0.67 7.50 -16.08
C PRO A 3 0.62 7.70 -15.30
N TYR A 4 0.88 6.89 -14.27
CA TYR A 4 2.06 7.00 -13.40
C TYR A 4 3.11 5.93 -13.67
N ARG A 5 3.04 5.24 -14.83
CA ARG A 5 3.98 4.15 -15.14
C ARG A 5 5.44 4.56 -14.97
N ASP A 6 5.84 5.72 -15.50
CA ASP A 6 7.23 6.15 -15.43
C ASP A 6 7.69 6.38 -13.99
N LEU A 7 6.83 7.00 -13.18
CA LEU A 7 7.11 7.22 -11.76
C LEU A 7 7.17 5.89 -10.99
N ILE A 8 6.28 4.95 -11.31
CA ILE A 8 6.27 3.61 -10.72
C ILE A 8 7.57 2.87 -11.03
N VAL A 9 8.01 2.89 -12.29
CA VAL A 9 9.26 2.23 -12.71
C VAL A 9 10.45 2.82 -11.96
N SER A 10 10.53 4.15 -11.89
CA SER A 10 11.61 4.83 -11.19
C SER A 10 11.63 4.51 -9.70
N THR A 11 10.47 4.61 -9.04
CA THR A 11 10.37 4.38 -7.59
C THR A 11 10.62 2.91 -7.24
N ALA A 12 9.99 1.99 -7.97
CA ALA A 12 10.20 0.55 -7.77
C ALA A 12 11.66 0.18 -7.96
N GLY A 13 12.30 0.70 -9.02
CA GLY A 13 13.72 0.47 -9.30
C GLY A 13 14.62 0.92 -8.15
N GLY A 14 14.32 2.08 -7.57
CA GLY A 14 15.07 2.60 -6.42
C GLY A 14 14.95 1.73 -5.17
N HIS A 15 13.92 0.90 -5.07
CA HIS A 15 13.72 -0.04 -3.96
C HIS A 15 14.03 -1.49 -4.33
N GLY A 16 14.51 -1.75 -5.55
CA GLY A 16 14.78 -3.12 -6.01
C GLY A 16 13.53 -3.95 -6.21
N LEU A 17 12.40 -3.32 -6.54
CA LEU A 17 11.11 -3.99 -6.70
C LEU A 17 10.75 -4.17 -8.17
N ASP A 18 9.96 -5.20 -8.46
CA ASP A 18 9.34 -5.42 -9.76
C ASP A 18 8.30 -4.31 -10.02
N PRO A 19 8.50 -3.44 -11.03
CA PRO A 19 7.54 -2.37 -11.31
C PRO A 19 6.16 -2.90 -11.72
N ASP A 20 6.09 -4.09 -12.30
CA ASP A 20 4.81 -4.68 -12.70
C ASP A 20 4.00 -5.09 -11.46
N LEU A 21 4.66 -5.58 -10.42
CA LEU A 21 4.01 -5.89 -9.16
C LEU A 21 3.52 -4.60 -8.47
N VAL A 22 4.35 -3.57 -8.45
CA VAL A 22 3.96 -2.28 -7.85
C VAL A 22 2.76 -1.69 -8.58
N GLU A 23 2.78 -1.68 -9.92
CA GLU A 23 1.65 -1.16 -10.69
C GLU A 23 0.38 -2.01 -10.49
N ALA A 24 0.51 -3.31 -10.37
CA ALA A 24 -0.62 -4.19 -10.07
C ALA A 24 -1.28 -3.81 -8.74
N ILE A 25 -0.47 -3.51 -7.72
CA ILE A 25 -0.98 -3.05 -6.43
C ILE A 25 -1.65 -1.68 -6.56
N VAL A 26 -1.07 -0.74 -7.30
CA VAL A 26 -1.68 0.56 -7.56
C VAL A 26 -3.06 0.40 -8.20
N ILE A 27 -3.17 -0.46 -9.21
CA ILE A 27 -4.46 -0.71 -9.89
C ILE A 27 -5.45 -1.33 -8.90
N ALA A 28 -5.03 -2.33 -8.13
CA ALA A 28 -5.89 -3.00 -7.16
C ALA A 28 -6.38 -2.06 -6.06
N GLU A 29 -5.53 -1.15 -5.59
CA GLU A 29 -5.83 -0.29 -4.46
C GLU A 29 -6.57 0.98 -4.84
N SER A 30 -6.19 1.63 -5.93
CA SER A 30 -6.67 2.97 -6.25
C SER A 30 -7.17 3.14 -7.69
N SER A 31 -7.00 2.13 -8.54
CA SER A 31 -7.22 2.27 -9.99
C SER A 31 -6.42 3.43 -10.61
N GLY A 32 -5.33 3.83 -9.97
CA GLY A 32 -4.49 4.94 -10.42
C GLY A 32 -4.97 6.33 -10.00
N TYR A 33 -5.99 6.41 -9.13
CA TYR A 33 -6.48 7.70 -8.62
C TYR A 33 -5.65 8.15 -7.43
N THR A 34 -5.04 9.33 -7.52
CA THR A 34 -4.19 9.88 -6.45
C THR A 34 -4.98 10.32 -5.23
N ASP A 35 -6.26 10.62 -5.38
CA ASP A 35 -7.16 11.05 -4.31
C ASP A 35 -7.94 9.90 -3.67
N ALA A 36 -7.61 8.66 -3.99
CA ALA A 36 -8.22 7.51 -3.36
C ALA A 36 -8.01 7.56 -1.84
N PHE A 37 -9.09 7.33 -1.10
CA PHE A 37 -9.10 7.49 0.35
C PHE A 37 -10.06 6.48 0.96
N ARG A 38 -9.63 5.82 2.04
CA ARG A 38 -10.49 4.88 2.75
C ARG A 38 -10.29 4.99 4.25
N PHE A 39 -11.36 5.33 4.97
CA PHE A 39 -11.38 5.34 6.43
C PHE A 39 -11.54 3.91 6.96
N GLU A 40 -10.74 3.57 7.97
CA GLU A 40 -10.76 2.26 8.64
C GLU A 40 -11.23 2.42 10.09
N PRO A 41 -12.55 2.46 10.34
CA PRO A 41 -13.07 2.71 11.70
C PRO A 41 -12.75 1.57 12.67
N GLY A 42 -12.72 0.34 12.19
CA GLY A 42 -12.35 -0.81 13.03
C GLY A 42 -10.91 -0.75 13.50
N PHE A 43 -10.01 -0.34 12.63
CA PHE A 43 -8.61 -0.14 12.99
C PHE A 43 -8.46 0.96 14.04
N TYR A 44 -9.20 2.07 13.88
CA TYR A 44 -9.18 3.16 14.85
C TYR A 44 -9.61 2.66 16.24
N ARG A 45 -10.74 1.98 16.32
CA ARG A 45 -11.27 1.48 17.59
C ARG A 45 -10.34 0.47 18.25
N ARG A 46 -9.71 -0.38 17.45
CA ARG A 46 -8.86 -1.45 17.99
C ARG A 46 -7.48 -0.99 18.39
N TYR A 47 -6.88 -0.07 17.63
CA TYR A 47 -5.45 0.24 17.79
C TYR A 47 -5.12 1.69 18.16
N LEU A 48 -5.99 2.64 17.88
CA LEU A 48 -5.65 4.08 18.02
C LEU A 48 -6.47 4.79 19.08
N GLU A 49 -7.74 4.42 19.25
CA GLU A 49 -8.65 5.11 20.18
C GLU A 49 -8.10 5.07 21.60
N GLY A 50 -8.06 6.22 22.24
CA GLY A 50 -7.58 6.35 23.61
C GLY A 50 -6.07 6.39 23.78
N LYS A 51 -5.30 6.23 22.71
CA LYS A 51 -3.84 6.34 22.80
C LYS A 51 -3.42 7.81 22.86
N PRO A 52 -2.47 8.16 23.75
CA PRO A 52 -2.04 9.56 23.93
C PRO A 52 -1.61 10.26 22.63
N GLU A 53 -0.95 9.56 21.71
CA GLU A 53 -0.45 10.10 20.45
C GLU A 53 -1.58 10.56 19.53
N PHE A 54 -2.79 10.03 19.71
CA PHE A 54 -3.91 10.29 18.81
C PHE A 54 -5.06 11.06 19.47
N VAL A 55 -4.92 11.40 20.76
CA VAL A 55 -5.93 12.20 21.46
C VAL A 55 -6.06 13.57 20.79
N GLY A 56 -7.31 13.96 20.50
CA GLY A 56 -7.60 15.23 19.84
C GLY A 56 -7.39 15.24 18.33
N GLN A 57 -6.89 14.15 17.75
CA GLN A 57 -6.74 14.03 16.31
C GLN A 57 -7.98 13.44 15.67
N ASN A 58 -8.30 13.90 14.44
CA ASN A 58 -9.46 13.41 13.70
C ASN A 58 -9.25 11.95 13.31
N PRO A 59 -10.13 11.02 13.75
CA PRO A 59 -10.00 9.60 13.41
C PRO A 59 -9.90 9.33 11.91
N ARG A 60 -10.61 10.11 11.10
CA ARG A 60 -10.59 9.93 9.64
C ARG A 60 -9.24 10.29 9.03
N ARG A 61 -8.46 11.16 9.66
CA ARG A 61 -7.11 11.49 9.17
C ARG A 61 -6.09 10.44 9.58
N VAL A 62 -6.14 9.98 10.83
CA VAL A 62 -5.10 9.12 11.39
C VAL A 62 -5.33 7.62 11.14
N SER A 63 -6.57 7.22 10.83
CA SER A 63 -6.93 5.81 10.62
C SER A 63 -7.43 5.54 9.20
N SER A 64 -6.78 6.13 8.21
CA SER A 64 -7.18 5.99 6.82
C SER A 64 -6.01 5.61 5.93
N SER A 65 -6.37 5.04 4.78
CA SER A 65 -5.45 4.72 3.69
C SER A 65 -5.53 5.80 2.63
N TYR A 66 -4.38 6.14 2.03
CA TYR A 66 -4.23 7.31 1.17
C TYR A 66 -3.56 6.97 -0.15
N GLY A 67 -4.10 7.47 -1.24
CA GLY A 67 -3.41 7.62 -2.51
C GLY A 67 -3.22 6.34 -3.30
N LEU A 68 -2.24 6.36 -4.17
CA LEU A 68 -2.03 5.33 -5.20
C LEU A 68 -1.88 3.91 -4.64
N MET A 69 -1.13 3.73 -3.58
CA MET A 69 -0.90 2.42 -2.97
C MET A 69 -1.71 2.20 -1.69
N GLN A 70 -2.63 3.11 -1.38
CA GLN A 70 -3.49 3.03 -0.19
C GLN A 70 -2.69 2.76 1.08
N VAL A 71 -1.64 3.56 1.29
CA VAL A 71 -0.81 3.44 2.48
C VAL A 71 -1.56 4.03 3.67
N MET A 72 -1.68 3.29 4.76
CA MET A 72 -2.21 3.84 6.01
C MET A 72 -1.22 4.82 6.61
N TYR A 73 -1.75 5.92 7.16
CA TYR A 73 -0.92 6.93 7.83
C TYR A 73 -0.02 6.31 8.90
N THR A 74 -0.57 5.42 9.73
CA THR A 74 0.19 4.75 10.79
C THR A 74 1.27 3.83 10.23
N THR A 75 1.03 3.20 9.09
CA THR A 75 2.05 2.40 8.42
C THR A 75 3.19 3.28 7.91
N ALA A 76 2.87 4.41 7.29
CA ALA A 76 3.89 5.35 6.84
C ALA A 76 4.75 5.86 8.00
N GLN A 77 4.13 6.14 9.15
CA GLN A 77 4.85 6.57 10.35
C GLN A 77 5.90 5.54 10.80
N GLN A 78 5.62 4.26 10.64
CA GLN A 78 6.59 3.20 10.98
C GLN A 78 7.86 3.28 10.12
N TYR A 79 7.78 3.90 8.95
CA TYR A 79 8.90 4.09 8.03
C TYR A 79 9.48 5.51 8.09
N GLY A 80 9.14 6.27 9.13
CA GLY A 80 9.73 7.59 9.34
C GLY A 80 8.95 8.75 8.74
N PHE A 81 7.72 8.52 8.27
CA PHE A 81 6.87 9.61 7.76
C PHE A 81 6.47 10.53 8.90
N THR A 82 6.75 11.84 8.76
CA THR A 82 6.48 12.85 9.80
C THR A 82 5.62 14.01 9.31
N ASP A 83 5.20 13.99 8.04
CA ASP A 83 4.37 15.03 7.46
C ASP A 83 2.88 14.80 7.78
N HIS A 84 2.02 15.71 7.31
CA HIS A 84 0.58 15.54 7.44
C HIS A 84 0.09 14.34 6.62
N PRO A 85 -0.97 13.63 7.08
CA PRO A 85 -1.47 12.47 6.35
C PRO A 85 -1.75 12.74 4.87
N GLU A 86 -2.26 13.94 4.55
CA GLU A 86 -2.61 14.33 3.18
C GLU A 86 -1.42 14.38 2.22
N ALA A 87 -0.19 14.47 2.73
CA ALA A 87 0.99 14.38 1.89
C ALA A 87 1.10 13.02 1.19
N LEU A 88 0.44 11.97 1.73
CA LEU A 88 0.39 10.66 1.11
C LEU A 88 -0.44 10.61 -0.17
N PHE A 89 -1.25 11.64 -0.45
CA PHE A 89 -1.93 11.78 -1.75
C PHE A 89 -0.96 12.16 -2.87
N VAL A 90 0.19 12.76 -2.55
CA VAL A 90 1.19 13.10 -3.55
C VAL A 90 1.75 11.80 -4.15
N PRO A 91 1.71 11.62 -5.48
CA PRO A 91 2.08 10.34 -6.10
C PRO A 91 3.46 9.83 -5.67
N MET A 92 4.47 10.70 -5.69
CA MET A 92 5.83 10.31 -5.30
C MET A 92 5.89 9.83 -3.84
N THR A 93 5.21 10.54 -2.94
CA THR A 93 5.20 10.21 -1.52
C THR A 93 4.47 8.90 -1.27
N GLY A 94 3.27 8.73 -1.84
CA GLY A 94 2.50 7.50 -1.69
C GLY A 94 3.23 6.28 -2.23
N LEU A 95 3.88 6.42 -3.39
CA LEU A 95 4.67 5.34 -3.97
C LEU A 95 5.90 5.02 -3.12
N GLN A 96 6.57 6.04 -2.58
CA GLN A 96 7.75 5.85 -1.72
C GLN A 96 7.41 4.97 -0.51
N TYR A 97 6.38 5.34 0.24
CA TYR A 97 6.02 4.61 1.46
C TYR A 97 5.36 3.27 1.17
N GLY A 98 4.58 3.18 0.09
CA GLY A 98 4.03 1.90 -0.36
C GLY A 98 5.11 0.92 -0.78
N CYS A 99 6.13 1.39 -1.49
CA CYS A 99 7.26 0.55 -1.91
C CYS A 99 8.12 0.12 -0.71
N LEU A 100 8.34 1.00 0.27
CA LEU A 100 9.03 0.62 1.51
C LEU A 100 8.30 -0.52 2.22
N HIS A 101 6.99 -0.40 2.32
CA HIS A 101 6.16 -1.43 2.96
C HIS A 101 6.18 -2.74 2.18
N LEU A 102 6.00 -2.68 0.89
CA LEU A 102 6.03 -3.87 0.03
C LEU A 102 7.39 -4.57 0.10
N ARG A 103 8.49 -3.81 0.08
CA ARG A 103 9.84 -4.37 0.19
C ARG A 103 10.01 -5.15 1.51
N ARG A 104 9.51 -4.59 2.61
CA ARG A 104 9.55 -5.27 3.91
C ARG A 104 8.77 -6.59 3.86
N LEU A 105 7.59 -6.59 3.27
CA LEU A 105 6.77 -7.79 3.16
C LEU A 105 7.40 -8.83 2.24
N LEU A 106 8.08 -8.41 1.17
CA LEU A 106 8.81 -9.33 0.30
C LEU A 106 9.99 -9.98 1.02
N ARG A 107 10.69 -9.23 1.87
CA ARG A 107 11.75 -9.82 2.72
C ARG A 107 11.17 -10.81 3.72
N TRP A 108 10.08 -10.45 4.37
CA TRP A 108 9.40 -11.33 5.32
C TRP A 108 8.91 -12.62 4.66
N SER A 109 8.40 -12.52 3.41
CA SER A 109 7.90 -13.68 2.67
C SER A 109 9.00 -14.43 1.90
N GLU A 110 10.26 -14.03 2.06
CA GLU A 110 11.40 -14.63 1.36
C GLU A 110 11.24 -14.57 -0.17
N GLY A 111 10.72 -13.44 -0.67
CA GLY A 111 10.54 -13.19 -2.10
C GLY A 111 9.26 -13.75 -2.70
N ASP A 112 8.37 -14.32 -1.89
CA ASP A 112 7.07 -14.81 -2.36
C ASP A 112 6.12 -13.64 -2.60
N ALA A 113 5.98 -13.22 -3.85
CA ALA A 113 5.18 -12.06 -4.22
C ALA A 113 3.69 -12.24 -3.88
N ARG A 114 3.15 -13.45 -4.03
CA ARG A 114 1.76 -13.73 -3.68
C ARG A 114 1.53 -13.57 -2.17
N LYS A 115 2.41 -14.15 -1.36
CA LYS A 115 2.34 -14.06 0.10
C LYS A 115 2.51 -12.60 0.55
N ALA A 116 3.44 -11.86 -0.06
CA ALA A 116 3.65 -10.45 0.24
C ALA A 116 2.41 -9.62 -0.10
N ALA A 117 1.78 -9.87 -1.25
CA ALA A 117 0.54 -9.18 -1.64
C ALA A 117 -0.60 -9.48 -0.67
N ALA A 118 -0.75 -10.74 -0.25
CA ALA A 118 -1.76 -11.11 0.74
C ALA A 118 -1.54 -10.36 2.06
N ALA A 119 -0.30 -10.28 2.52
CA ALA A 119 0.05 -9.55 3.74
C ALA A 119 -0.11 -8.04 3.58
N TYR A 120 0.11 -7.51 2.38
CA TYR A 120 -0.14 -6.10 2.09
C TYR A 120 -1.60 -5.72 2.36
N ASN A 121 -2.52 -6.60 2.00
CA ASN A 121 -3.95 -6.39 2.21
C ASN A 121 -4.39 -6.69 3.66
N GLY A 122 -4.02 -7.84 4.19
CA GLY A 122 -4.56 -8.34 5.46
C GLY A 122 -3.62 -8.28 6.67
N GLY A 123 -2.38 -7.85 6.45
CA GLY A 123 -1.32 -7.90 7.47
C GLY A 123 -0.64 -9.26 7.53
N GLN A 124 0.55 -9.28 8.12
CA GLN A 124 1.35 -10.50 8.22
C GLN A 124 0.63 -11.60 8.99
N GLY A 125 -0.12 -11.23 10.05
CA GLY A 125 -0.83 -12.20 10.88
C GLY A 125 -2.08 -12.78 10.23
N ASN A 126 -2.60 -12.19 9.16
CA ASN A 126 -3.85 -12.61 8.51
C ASN A 126 -3.68 -12.89 7.01
N TRP A 127 -2.47 -13.10 6.55
CA TRP A 127 -2.22 -13.28 5.12
C TRP A 127 -2.91 -14.53 4.54
N LYS A 128 -3.16 -15.55 5.37
CA LYS A 128 -3.85 -16.77 4.95
C LYS A 128 -5.36 -16.63 4.87
N GLY A 129 -5.91 -15.50 5.35
CA GLY A 129 -7.35 -15.26 5.33
C GLY A 129 -7.94 -15.26 3.94
N THR A 130 -9.26 -15.43 3.86
CA THR A 130 -9.98 -15.53 2.58
C THR A 130 -9.83 -14.23 1.76
N ASP A 131 -10.05 -13.08 2.37
CA ASP A 131 -9.96 -11.79 1.66
C ASP A 131 -8.53 -11.45 1.23
N PRO A 132 -7.50 -11.60 2.07
CA PRO A 132 -6.12 -11.42 1.62
C PRO A 132 -5.72 -12.36 0.48
N GLN A 133 -6.16 -13.62 0.52
CA GLN A 133 -5.86 -14.56 -0.57
C GLN A 133 -6.57 -14.18 -1.87
N ARG A 134 -7.79 -13.70 -1.79
CA ARG A 134 -8.53 -13.19 -2.96
C ARG A 134 -7.85 -11.96 -3.55
N TYR A 135 -7.42 -11.04 -2.69
CA TYR A 135 -6.65 -9.87 -3.09
C TYR A 135 -5.35 -10.28 -3.79
N ALA A 136 -4.61 -11.21 -3.21
CA ALA A 136 -3.36 -11.69 -3.80
C ALA A 136 -3.58 -12.28 -5.19
N SER A 137 -4.65 -13.06 -5.38
CA SER A 137 -5.00 -13.61 -6.70
C SER A 137 -5.27 -12.50 -7.71
N LYS A 138 -6.00 -11.46 -7.30
CA LYS A 138 -6.27 -10.29 -8.14
C LYS A 138 -4.97 -9.58 -8.54
N VAL A 139 -4.07 -9.35 -7.59
CA VAL A 139 -2.80 -8.68 -7.83
C VAL A 139 -1.94 -9.49 -8.80
N MET A 140 -1.86 -10.81 -8.62
CA MET A 140 -1.07 -11.65 -9.52
C MET A 140 -1.59 -11.60 -10.96
N LYS A 141 -2.90 -11.63 -11.16
CA LYS A 141 -3.51 -11.48 -12.50
C LYS A 141 -3.23 -10.11 -13.10
N LEU A 142 -3.35 -9.06 -12.30
CA LEU A 142 -3.05 -7.70 -12.75
C LEU A 142 -1.57 -7.56 -13.13
N ARG A 143 -0.66 -8.16 -12.37
CA ARG A 143 0.76 -8.15 -12.70
C ARG A 143 1.01 -8.77 -14.09
N ASP A 144 0.38 -9.90 -14.38
CA ASP A 144 0.51 -10.54 -15.69
C ASP A 144 0.00 -9.63 -16.81
N THR A 145 -1.13 -8.97 -16.59
CA THR A 145 -1.70 -8.02 -17.56
C THR A 145 -0.78 -6.82 -17.78
N VAL A 146 -0.24 -6.24 -16.71
CA VAL A 146 0.69 -5.11 -16.77
C VAL A 146 1.96 -5.52 -17.52
N LYS A 147 2.51 -6.67 -17.20
CA LYS A 147 3.72 -7.20 -17.84
C LYS A 147 3.52 -7.38 -19.35
N ALA A 148 2.35 -7.90 -19.76
CA ALA A 148 2.03 -8.06 -21.17
C ALA A 148 1.90 -6.72 -21.90
N ALA A 149 1.47 -5.66 -21.21
CA ALA A 149 1.36 -4.32 -21.76
C ALA A 149 2.71 -3.59 -21.86
N HIS A 150 3.74 -4.07 -21.15
CA HIS A 150 5.09 -3.46 -21.11
C HIS A 150 6.16 -4.53 -21.35
N PRO A 151 6.19 -5.15 -22.55
CA PRO A 151 7.13 -6.22 -22.85
C PRO A 151 8.59 -5.80 -22.83
#